data_8080200f4c9ab12f7f9f08e657f542f3
#
_entry.id   8080200f4c9ab12f7f9f08e657f542f3
#
_cell.length_a   1.000
_cell.length_b   1.000
_cell.length_c   1.000
_cell.angle_alpha   90.00
_cell.angle_beta   90.00
_cell.angle_gamma   90.00
#
_symmetry.space_group_name_H-M   'P 1'
#
loop_
_entity.id
_entity.type
_entity.pdbx_description
1 polymer ?
#
loop_
_entity_poly.entity_id
_entity_poly.type
_entity_poly.pdbx_seq_one_letter_code
_entity_poly.pdbx_strand_id
1 'polypeptide(L)'
;MNREFEGKKLLILGGNPETTPLVQIANDMGIKTIVTSGRSTDHAKKAAWKAYDVDGMDVDGLIKLAKSEKVDGVLVGVADILVPSYCKVCGALGLPCYATEKIVEVFSFKDKFKETCEKYGVHGIPEYKLDADCKREDLDKIVYPVMVKPVDNGGGVGMTVAYNEEELLEGVKKALDASYKKRFIVERYMQCDDVGIYYSFKDGVCSVSCIYDRYTTDEQVGFSKVNLGSVYPSRHIEDYFRNMHDNAVRMFGDIGIQNGVLLLSGFYEDGEFYMYDPGFRLQGEAPHLLMKAIHGFDQREMLIRFALTGSQGDFDIREIDDVRFRGKSAATLWFLLKKGKIKEISGLEKAENDPRIVANVQRLNVGDTVEEDWIGTERQVLTRLYIICDSREELKNCIKEYEDTVKVVSDDGADMLLNGLNTDLI
;
A
#
# COMPACT_ATOMS: atom_id res chain seq x y z
N MET A 1 16.31 18.98 17.46
CA MET A 1 15.21 18.79 16.50
C MET A 1 15.16 20.01 15.60
N ASN A 2 15.20 19.83 14.30
CA ASN A 2 15.11 20.94 13.35
C ASN A 2 13.63 21.39 13.26
N ARG A 3 13.29 22.54 13.86
CA ARG A 3 11.92 23.11 13.85
C ARG A 3 11.72 24.08 12.68
N GLU A 4 12.18 23.68 11.51
CA GLU A 4 12.16 24.50 10.31
C GLU A 4 10.76 25.04 9.97
N PHE A 5 9.71 24.32 10.34
CA PHE A 5 8.32 24.67 10.05
C PHE A 5 7.53 25.06 11.30
N GLU A 6 8.18 25.62 12.32
CA GLU A 6 7.53 26.03 13.56
C GLU A 6 6.30 26.91 13.32
N GLY A 7 5.16 26.44 13.80
CA GLY A 7 3.88 27.15 13.72
C GLY A 7 3.13 27.05 12.39
N LYS A 8 3.73 26.48 11.33
CA LYS A 8 3.01 26.17 10.09
C LYS A 8 1.89 25.17 10.36
N LYS A 9 0.83 25.22 9.56
CA LYS A 9 -0.35 24.36 9.69
C LYS A 9 -0.48 23.43 8.50
N LEU A 10 -0.57 22.13 8.75
CA LEU A 10 -0.73 21.10 7.73
C LEU A 10 -2.05 20.36 7.95
N LEU A 11 -2.93 20.38 6.94
CA LEU A 11 -4.14 19.57 6.92
C LEU A 11 -3.81 18.19 6.33
N ILE A 12 -4.07 17.13 7.09
CA ILE A 12 -3.85 15.74 6.69
C ILE A 12 -5.22 15.07 6.50
N LEU A 13 -5.47 14.57 5.29
CA LEU A 13 -6.69 13.86 4.92
C LEU A 13 -6.56 12.37 5.23
N GLY A 14 -7.49 11.83 6.00
CA GLY A 14 -7.51 10.44 6.45
C GLY A 14 -6.98 10.25 7.86
N GLY A 15 -7.67 9.41 8.63
CA GLY A 15 -7.43 9.23 10.08
C GLY A 15 -7.06 7.82 10.49
N ASN A 16 -6.80 6.92 9.53
CA ASN A 16 -6.46 5.52 9.80
C ASN A 16 -5.13 5.37 10.57
N PRO A 17 -4.89 4.23 11.22
CA PRO A 17 -3.72 4.00 12.05
C PRO A 17 -2.40 4.27 11.32
N GLU A 18 -2.30 3.88 10.06
CA GLU A 18 -1.11 4.01 9.21
C GLU A 18 -0.76 5.47 8.87
N THR A 19 -1.71 6.41 9.04
CA THR A 19 -1.47 7.85 8.91
C THR A 19 -0.84 8.45 10.18
N THR A 20 -0.96 7.79 11.34
CA THR A 20 -0.45 8.31 12.62
C THR A 20 1.04 8.66 12.60
N PRO A 21 1.95 7.82 12.06
CA PRO A 21 3.36 8.17 11.98
C PRO A 21 3.66 9.42 11.14
N LEU A 22 2.88 9.68 10.09
CA LEU A 22 3.00 10.89 9.28
C LEU A 22 2.66 12.14 10.13
N VAL A 23 1.60 12.06 10.94
CA VAL A 23 1.20 13.13 11.87
C VAL A 23 2.29 13.39 12.90
N GLN A 24 2.86 12.34 13.48
CA GLN A 24 3.94 12.44 14.47
C GLN A 24 5.19 13.12 13.91
N ILE A 25 5.63 12.69 12.72
CA ILE A 25 6.78 13.31 12.03
C ILE A 25 6.51 14.81 11.79
N ALA A 26 5.35 15.18 11.30
CA ALA A 26 4.99 16.58 11.09
C ALA A 26 5.01 17.38 12.40
N ASN A 27 4.53 16.81 13.51
CA ASN A 27 4.61 17.43 14.83
C ASN A 27 6.07 17.63 15.29
N ASP A 28 6.95 16.64 15.07
CA ASP A 28 8.36 16.71 15.40
C ASP A 28 9.11 17.78 14.59
N MET A 29 8.62 18.08 13.37
CA MET A 29 9.11 19.20 12.54
C MET A 29 8.59 20.57 13.00
N GLY A 30 7.80 20.66 14.10
CA GLY A 30 7.21 21.88 14.65
C GLY A 30 5.89 22.31 14.00
N ILE A 31 5.28 21.47 13.19
CA ILE A 31 4.06 21.76 12.44
C ILE A 31 2.83 21.53 13.32
N LYS A 32 1.85 22.42 13.24
CA LYS A 32 0.52 22.24 13.83
C LYS A 32 -0.32 21.37 12.89
N THR A 33 -0.41 20.09 13.18
CA THR A 33 -1.15 19.13 12.34
C THR A 33 -2.66 19.22 12.60
N ILE A 34 -3.43 19.20 11.52
CA ILE A 34 -4.89 19.16 11.55
C ILE A 34 -5.29 17.89 10.80
N VAL A 35 -5.92 16.93 11.50
CA VAL A 35 -6.36 15.67 10.89
C VAL A 35 -7.87 15.69 10.72
N THR A 36 -8.33 15.26 9.54
CA THR A 36 -9.77 15.13 9.27
C THR A 36 -10.12 13.78 8.66
N SER A 37 -11.24 13.24 9.10
CA SER A 37 -11.87 12.01 8.59
C SER A 37 -13.33 11.96 9.06
N GLY A 38 -14.17 11.16 8.42
CA GLY A 38 -15.58 11.01 8.75
C GLY A 38 -15.86 10.31 10.10
N ARG A 39 -14.84 9.77 10.78
CA ARG A 39 -14.99 9.06 12.07
C ARG A 39 -14.22 9.76 13.19
N SER A 40 -14.93 10.11 14.27
CA SER A 40 -14.32 10.77 15.43
C SER A 40 -13.28 9.91 16.17
N THR A 41 -13.40 8.59 16.07
CA THR A 41 -12.55 7.62 16.79
C THR A 41 -11.27 7.25 16.04
N ASP A 42 -11.03 7.80 14.84
CA ASP A 42 -9.87 7.44 14.02
C ASP A 42 -8.53 7.76 14.71
N HIS A 43 -7.58 6.84 14.56
CA HIS A 43 -6.34 6.81 15.34
C HIS A 43 -5.45 8.04 15.13
N ALA A 44 -5.27 8.50 13.90
CA ALA A 44 -4.39 9.63 13.60
C ALA A 44 -4.87 10.96 14.22
N LYS A 45 -6.18 11.08 14.51
CA LYS A 45 -6.76 12.23 15.20
C LYS A 45 -6.19 12.43 16.60
N LYS A 46 -5.85 11.33 17.30
CA LYS A 46 -5.30 11.37 18.67
C LYS A 46 -3.90 11.99 18.73
N ALA A 47 -3.14 11.89 17.65
CA ALA A 47 -1.79 12.44 17.54
C ALA A 47 -1.78 13.88 17.02
N ALA A 48 -2.90 14.38 16.48
CA ALA A 48 -2.99 15.69 15.86
C ALA A 48 -3.06 16.85 16.88
N TRP A 49 -2.55 18.02 16.50
CA TRP A 49 -2.78 19.26 17.25
C TRP A 49 -4.27 19.63 17.30
N LYS A 50 -5.00 19.42 16.16
CA LYS A 50 -6.46 19.53 16.08
C LYS A 50 -7.03 18.39 15.23
N ALA A 51 -8.27 18.01 15.50
CA ALA A 51 -9.00 17.02 14.74
C ALA A 51 -10.42 17.50 14.40
N TYR A 52 -10.91 17.08 13.21
CA TYR A 52 -12.24 17.43 12.73
C TYR A 52 -12.94 16.21 12.15
N ASP A 53 -14.28 16.20 12.24
CA ASP A 53 -15.15 15.15 11.69
C ASP A 53 -15.71 15.58 10.32
N VAL A 54 -14.83 15.96 9.39
CA VAL A 54 -15.17 16.24 8.00
C VAL A 54 -14.74 15.04 7.16
N ASP A 55 -15.68 14.49 6.39
CA ASP A 55 -15.40 13.36 5.53
C ASP A 55 -14.37 13.75 4.46
N GLY A 56 -13.39 12.87 4.22
CA GLY A 56 -12.34 13.10 3.21
C GLY A 56 -12.86 13.17 1.77
N MET A 57 -14.11 12.79 1.52
CA MET A 57 -14.77 12.91 0.22
C MET A 57 -15.61 14.21 0.11
N ASP A 58 -15.86 14.92 1.20
CA ASP A 58 -16.55 16.21 1.21
C ASP A 58 -15.59 17.35 0.86
N VAL A 59 -15.32 17.53 -0.43
CA VAL A 59 -14.37 18.53 -0.94
C VAL A 59 -14.74 19.95 -0.48
N ASP A 60 -16.01 20.33 -0.50
CA ASP A 60 -16.45 21.67 -0.10
C ASP A 60 -16.26 21.91 1.40
N GLY A 61 -16.57 20.90 2.22
CA GLY A 61 -16.31 20.90 3.65
C GLY A 61 -14.81 21.01 3.96
N LEU A 62 -13.97 20.29 3.24
CA LEU A 62 -12.51 20.34 3.37
C LEU A 62 -11.95 21.71 3.00
N ILE A 63 -12.40 22.33 1.90
CA ILE A 63 -12.00 23.68 1.50
C ILE A 63 -12.40 24.72 2.55
N LYS A 64 -13.62 24.61 3.08
CA LYS A 64 -14.11 25.51 4.15
C LYS A 64 -13.28 25.35 5.42
N LEU A 65 -12.98 24.12 5.83
CA LEU A 65 -12.12 23.82 6.98
C LEU A 65 -10.72 24.41 6.78
N ALA A 66 -10.08 24.12 5.64
CA ALA A 66 -8.74 24.60 5.35
C ALA A 66 -8.62 26.13 5.37
N LYS A 67 -9.62 26.84 4.81
CA LYS A 67 -9.72 28.30 4.86
C LYS A 67 -9.90 28.81 6.27
N SER A 68 -10.78 28.22 7.07
CA SER A 68 -11.08 28.65 8.45
C SER A 68 -9.87 28.50 9.36
N GLU A 69 -9.12 27.40 9.20
CA GLU A 69 -7.89 27.12 9.96
C GLU A 69 -6.67 27.85 9.39
N LYS A 70 -6.76 28.41 8.18
CA LYS A 70 -5.65 29.07 7.47
C LYS A 70 -4.46 28.13 7.36
N VAL A 71 -4.66 26.97 6.73
CA VAL A 71 -3.62 25.97 6.56
C VAL A 71 -2.57 26.44 5.54
N ASP A 72 -1.31 26.10 5.78
CA ASP A 72 -0.18 26.39 4.87
C ASP A 72 0.04 25.28 3.83
N GLY A 73 -0.51 24.09 4.07
CA GLY A 73 -0.41 22.95 3.17
C GLY A 73 -1.49 21.91 3.44
N VAL A 74 -1.69 21.03 2.47
CA VAL A 74 -2.56 19.85 2.57
C VAL A 74 -1.77 18.62 2.16
N LEU A 75 -2.00 17.49 2.82
CA LEU A 75 -1.39 16.21 2.46
C LEU A 75 -2.42 15.09 2.62
N VAL A 76 -2.37 14.08 1.75
CA VAL A 76 -3.15 12.88 1.90
C VAL A 76 -2.36 11.84 2.73
N GLY A 77 -3.06 11.11 3.60
CA GLY A 77 -2.51 9.95 4.29
C GLY A 77 -2.32 8.75 3.33
N VAL A 78 -2.62 7.55 3.81
CA VAL A 78 -2.37 6.31 3.07
C VAL A 78 -3.61 5.75 2.34
N ALA A 79 -4.66 6.55 2.14
CA ALA A 79 -5.91 6.11 1.52
C ALA A 79 -6.05 6.63 0.07
N ASP A 80 -6.06 5.72 -0.91
CA ASP A 80 -6.13 6.05 -2.35
C ASP A 80 -7.37 6.84 -2.71
N ILE A 81 -8.52 6.50 -2.10
CA ILE A 81 -9.80 7.16 -2.35
C ILE A 81 -9.78 8.66 -2.05
N LEU A 82 -8.82 9.15 -1.25
CA LEU A 82 -8.70 10.56 -0.88
C LEU A 82 -7.81 11.38 -1.80
N VAL A 83 -7.06 10.75 -2.72
CA VAL A 83 -6.17 11.45 -3.67
C VAL A 83 -6.92 12.41 -4.58
N PRO A 84 -8.11 12.07 -5.12
CA PRO A 84 -8.92 13.02 -5.88
C PRO A 84 -9.36 14.26 -5.07
N SER A 85 -9.76 14.06 -3.82
CA SER A 85 -10.14 15.16 -2.91
C SER A 85 -8.93 16.05 -2.58
N TYR A 86 -7.77 15.45 -2.31
CA TYR A 86 -6.51 16.17 -2.10
C TYR A 86 -6.18 17.09 -3.28
N CYS A 87 -6.24 16.58 -4.51
CA CYS A 87 -6.00 17.35 -5.72
C CYS A 87 -6.95 18.56 -5.82
N LYS A 88 -8.26 18.34 -5.65
CA LYS A 88 -9.27 19.38 -5.75
C LYS A 88 -9.12 20.45 -4.65
N VAL A 89 -8.85 20.03 -3.42
CA VAL A 89 -8.66 20.97 -2.28
C VAL A 89 -7.44 21.83 -2.49
N CYS A 90 -6.30 21.26 -2.86
CA CYS A 90 -5.08 22.00 -3.16
C CYS A 90 -5.29 23.00 -4.32
N GLY A 91 -5.91 22.54 -5.42
CA GLY A 91 -6.21 23.39 -6.58
C GLY A 91 -7.10 24.60 -6.23
N ALA A 92 -8.16 24.40 -5.42
CA ALA A 92 -9.06 25.46 -4.98
C ALA A 92 -8.40 26.47 -4.02
N LEU A 93 -7.32 26.08 -3.34
CA LEU A 93 -6.60 26.92 -2.37
C LEU A 93 -5.30 27.50 -2.95
N GLY A 94 -4.86 27.09 -4.13
CA GLY A 94 -3.57 27.48 -4.71
C GLY A 94 -2.38 26.93 -3.91
N LEU A 95 -2.53 25.79 -3.23
CA LEU A 95 -1.49 25.15 -2.44
C LEU A 95 -0.71 24.12 -3.26
N PRO A 96 0.55 23.83 -2.89
CA PRO A 96 1.32 22.78 -3.52
C PRO A 96 0.57 21.44 -3.54
N CYS A 97 0.55 20.78 -4.70
CA CYS A 97 -0.10 19.49 -4.90
C CYS A 97 0.75 18.62 -5.80
N TYR A 98 1.11 17.42 -5.36
CA TYR A 98 1.85 16.48 -6.21
C TYR A 98 0.93 15.69 -7.14
N ALA A 99 -0.37 15.61 -6.85
CA ALA A 99 -1.36 14.93 -7.69
C ALA A 99 -2.06 15.93 -8.61
N THR A 100 -1.80 15.84 -9.92
CA THR A 100 -2.55 16.59 -10.94
C THR A 100 -3.83 15.86 -11.33
N GLU A 101 -4.77 16.54 -12.03
CA GLU A 101 -6.00 15.89 -12.53
C GLU A 101 -5.67 14.68 -13.43
N LYS A 102 -4.64 14.77 -14.26
CA LYS A 102 -4.20 13.67 -15.13
C LYS A 102 -3.63 12.51 -14.33
N ILE A 103 -2.86 12.77 -13.26
CA ILE A 103 -2.35 11.76 -12.35
C ILE A 103 -3.51 11.06 -11.64
N VAL A 104 -4.49 11.82 -11.15
CA VAL A 104 -5.71 11.28 -10.53
C VAL A 104 -6.48 10.40 -11.52
N GLU A 105 -6.67 10.87 -12.77
CA GLU A 105 -7.37 10.11 -13.80
C GLU A 105 -6.70 8.74 -14.03
N VAL A 106 -5.38 8.70 -14.15
CA VAL A 106 -4.66 7.45 -14.44
C VAL A 106 -4.58 6.54 -13.21
N PHE A 107 -4.23 7.07 -12.03
CA PHE A 107 -3.90 6.22 -10.88
C PHE A 107 -5.04 6.02 -9.88
N SER A 108 -6.20 6.68 -10.06
CA SER A 108 -7.38 6.42 -9.23
C SER A 108 -8.45 5.58 -9.92
N PHE A 109 -8.32 5.30 -11.23
CA PHE A 109 -9.28 4.50 -11.99
C PHE A 109 -8.57 3.34 -12.69
N LYS A 110 -8.92 2.11 -12.30
CA LYS A 110 -8.25 0.88 -12.77
C LYS A 110 -8.31 0.69 -14.28
N ASP A 111 -9.42 1.04 -14.91
CA ASP A 111 -9.59 1.02 -16.37
C ASP A 111 -8.64 1.99 -17.06
N LYS A 112 -8.50 3.22 -16.55
CA LYS A 112 -7.58 4.23 -17.08
C LYS A 112 -6.12 3.86 -16.86
N PHE A 113 -5.79 3.29 -15.72
CA PHE A 113 -4.45 2.77 -15.45
C PHE A 113 -4.09 1.68 -16.46
N LYS A 114 -4.96 0.68 -16.64
CA LYS A 114 -4.73 -0.42 -17.58
C LYS A 114 -4.58 0.06 -19.01
N GLU A 115 -5.49 0.92 -19.50
CA GLU A 115 -5.42 1.55 -20.82
C GLU A 115 -4.08 2.29 -21.02
N THR A 116 -3.64 3.02 -19.98
CA THR A 116 -2.39 3.76 -20.03
C THR A 116 -1.20 2.80 -20.05
N CYS A 117 -1.17 1.77 -19.22
CA CYS A 117 -0.12 0.76 -19.21
C CYS A 117 0.05 0.11 -20.58
N GLU A 118 -1.03 -0.34 -21.20
CA GLU A 118 -1.02 -0.96 -22.53
C GLU A 118 -0.42 -0.03 -23.60
N LYS A 119 -0.78 1.25 -23.56
CA LYS A 119 -0.25 2.27 -24.49
C LYS A 119 1.27 2.39 -24.44
N TYR A 120 1.87 2.20 -23.26
CA TYR A 120 3.31 2.35 -23.07
C TYR A 120 4.08 1.01 -23.06
N GLY A 121 3.39 -0.11 -23.26
CA GLY A 121 4.00 -1.44 -23.21
C GLY A 121 4.35 -1.88 -21.77
N VAL A 122 3.63 -1.36 -20.78
CA VAL A 122 3.58 -1.92 -19.43
C VAL A 122 2.43 -2.91 -19.38
N HIS A 123 2.69 -4.17 -19.09
CA HIS A 123 1.64 -5.18 -19.13
C HIS A 123 0.68 -5.06 -17.94
N GLY A 124 -0.63 -5.07 -18.23
CA GLY A 124 -1.68 -5.34 -17.26
C GLY A 124 -2.00 -6.84 -17.23
N ILE A 125 -2.77 -7.30 -16.23
CA ILE A 125 -3.25 -8.68 -16.21
C ILE A 125 -4.07 -8.95 -17.46
N PRO A 126 -3.82 -10.07 -18.20
CA PRO A 126 -4.58 -10.44 -19.38
C PRO A 126 -6.08 -10.53 -19.08
N GLU A 127 -6.89 -9.88 -19.90
CA GLU A 127 -8.34 -9.77 -19.73
C GLU A 127 -9.08 -10.51 -20.84
N TYR A 128 -10.13 -11.21 -20.48
CA TYR A 128 -11.08 -11.79 -21.40
C TYR A 128 -12.26 -10.84 -21.59
N LYS A 129 -12.53 -10.45 -22.83
CA LYS A 129 -13.68 -9.61 -23.15
C LYS A 129 -14.93 -10.47 -23.08
N LEU A 130 -15.76 -10.20 -22.08
CA LEU A 130 -17.01 -10.90 -21.85
C LEU A 130 -18.09 -9.87 -21.47
N ASP A 131 -19.17 -9.86 -22.24
CA ASP A 131 -20.35 -9.05 -21.94
C ASP A 131 -21.29 -9.77 -20.96
N ALA A 132 -22.24 -9.04 -20.40
CA ALA A 132 -23.19 -9.60 -19.41
C ALA A 132 -24.10 -10.73 -19.96
N ASP A 133 -24.25 -10.84 -21.28
CA ASP A 133 -24.98 -11.91 -21.94
C ASP A 133 -24.17 -13.20 -22.12
N CYS A 134 -22.87 -13.17 -21.77
CA CYS A 134 -21.95 -14.32 -21.74
C CYS A 134 -22.07 -15.21 -23.00
N LYS A 135 -21.84 -14.60 -24.18
CA LYS A 135 -21.96 -15.30 -25.45
C LYS A 135 -21.03 -16.50 -25.54
N ARG A 136 -21.51 -17.58 -26.14
CA ARG A 136 -20.78 -18.82 -26.28
C ARG A 136 -19.40 -18.62 -26.94
N GLU A 137 -19.34 -17.82 -27.98
CA GLU A 137 -18.10 -17.50 -28.72
C GLU A 137 -17.01 -16.82 -27.88
N ASP A 138 -17.38 -16.14 -26.79
CA ASP A 138 -16.45 -15.49 -25.85
C ASP A 138 -16.11 -16.42 -24.70
N LEU A 139 -17.08 -17.21 -24.20
CA LEU A 139 -16.84 -18.25 -23.20
C LEU A 139 -15.81 -19.29 -23.68
N ASP A 140 -15.90 -19.68 -24.95
CA ASP A 140 -14.99 -20.68 -25.56
C ASP A 140 -13.52 -20.21 -25.64
N LYS A 141 -13.25 -18.91 -25.48
CA LYS A 141 -11.89 -18.33 -25.47
C LYS A 141 -11.25 -18.33 -24.09
N ILE A 142 -12.03 -18.60 -23.04
CA ILE A 142 -11.57 -18.47 -21.66
C ILE A 142 -10.70 -19.66 -21.26
N VAL A 143 -9.50 -19.34 -20.75
CA VAL A 143 -8.58 -20.33 -20.18
C VAL A 143 -8.63 -20.21 -18.66
N TYR A 144 -9.12 -21.26 -18.00
CA TYR A 144 -9.25 -21.28 -16.54
C TYR A 144 -7.92 -21.62 -15.83
N PRO A 145 -7.71 -21.17 -14.56
CA PRO A 145 -8.64 -20.38 -13.76
C PRO A 145 -8.66 -18.89 -14.14
N VAL A 146 -9.81 -18.23 -13.88
CA VAL A 146 -9.96 -16.79 -14.09
C VAL A 146 -10.49 -16.09 -12.85
N MET A 147 -10.20 -14.79 -12.73
CA MET A 147 -10.71 -13.91 -11.70
C MET A 147 -11.85 -13.05 -12.28
N VAL A 148 -13.01 -13.14 -11.69
CA VAL A 148 -14.16 -12.26 -11.98
C VAL A 148 -14.28 -11.22 -10.89
N LYS A 149 -14.38 -9.94 -11.26
CA LYS A 149 -14.48 -8.85 -10.28
C LYS A 149 -15.30 -7.67 -10.80
N PRO A 150 -16.00 -6.92 -9.91
CA PRO A 150 -16.66 -5.66 -10.29
C PRO A 150 -15.62 -4.60 -10.66
N VAL A 151 -15.97 -3.69 -11.59
CA VAL A 151 -15.04 -2.61 -12.05
C VAL A 151 -14.83 -1.50 -11.03
N ASP A 152 -15.74 -1.35 -10.06
CA ASP A 152 -15.87 -0.17 -9.20
C ASP A 152 -15.93 -0.52 -7.70
N ASN A 153 -15.53 -1.73 -7.33
CA ASN A 153 -15.46 -2.14 -5.93
C ASN A 153 -14.03 -2.58 -5.55
N GLY A 154 -13.68 -2.43 -4.28
CA GLY A 154 -12.37 -2.79 -3.73
C GLY A 154 -12.49 -3.80 -2.58
N GLY A 155 -11.34 -4.18 -2.00
CA GLY A 155 -11.30 -5.03 -0.80
C GLY A 155 -11.86 -6.45 -0.98
N GLY A 156 -11.84 -6.99 -2.21
CA GLY A 156 -12.32 -8.36 -2.49
C GLY A 156 -13.84 -8.51 -2.62
N VAL A 157 -14.61 -7.44 -2.43
CA VAL A 157 -16.09 -7.49 -2.50
C VAL A 157 -16.54 -7.81 -3.92
N GLY A 158 -17.33 -8.87 -4.08
CA GLY A 158 -17.86 -9.31 -5.37
C GLY A 158 -16.87 -10.05 -6.26
N MET A 159 -15.66 -10.34 -5.77
CA MET A 159 -14.65 -11.12 -6.50
C MET A 159 -14.93 -12.63 -6.40
N THR A 160 -14.57 -13.36 -7.46
CA THR A 160 -14.65 -14.83 -7.51
C THR A 160 -13.51 -15.37 -8.37
N VAL A 161 -12.80 -16.37 -7.88
CA VAL A 161 -11.92 -17.21 -8.71
C VAL A 161 -12.78 -18.32 -9.29
N ALA A 162 -12.78 -18.47 -10.60
CA ALA A 162 -13.55 -19.48 -11.31
C ALA A 162 -12.61 -20.49 -12.00
N TYR A 163 -12.81 -21.74 -11.74
CA TYR A 163 -12.04 -22.87 -12.31
C TYR A 163 -12.76 -23.55 -13.47
N ASN A 164 -14.00 -23.20 -13.71
CA ASN A 164 -14.85 -23.71 -14.79
C ASN A 164 -15.92 -22.69 -15.17
N GLU A 165 -16.70 -22.99 -16.20
CA GLU A 165 -17.74 -22.13 -16.76
C GLU A 165 -18.89 -21.86 -15.77
N GLU A 166 -19.30 -22.86 -15.00
CA GLU A 166 -20.38 -22.71 -14.01
C GLU A 166 -20.01 -21.68 -12.94
N GLU A 167 -18.82 -21.82 -12.36
CA GLU A 167 -18.26 -20.88 -11.39
C GLU A 167 -18.05 -19.48 -11.97
N LEU A 168 -17.67 -19.39 -13.26
CA LEU A 168 -17.54 -18.11 -13.96
C LEU A 168 -18.88 -17.39 -14.04
N LEU A 169 -19.96 -18.09 -14.47
CA LEU A 169 -21.29 -17.50 -14.62
C LEU A 169 -21.88 -17.07 -13.27
N GLU A 170 -21.65 -17.83 -12.20
CA GLU A 170 -21.98 -17.43 -10.84
C GLU A 170 -21.18 -16.20 -10.39
N GLY A 171 -19.88 -16.18 -10.69
CA GLY A 171 -18.99 -15.07 -10.41
C GLY A 171 -19.41 -13.77 -11.11
N VAL A 172 -19.82 -13.86 -12.38
CA VAL A 172 -20.35 -12.73 -13.16
C VAL A 172 -21.57 -12.13 -12.49
N LYS A 173 -22.52 -12.98 -12.08
CA LYS A 173 -23.74 -12.53 -11.37
C LYS A 173 -23.37 -11.81 -10.07
N LYS A 174 -22.50 -12.41 -9.25
CA LYS A 174 -22.02 -11.82 -7.99
C LYS A 174 -21.31 -10.49 -8.21
N ALA A 175 -20.47 -10.38 -9.23
CA ALA A 175 -19.76 -9.15 -9.57
C ALA A 175 -20.71 -8.04 -10.05
N LEU A 176 -21.70 -8.37 -10.87
CA LEU A 176 -22.74 -7.43 -11.31
C LEU A 176 -23.61 -6.94 -10.15
N ASP A 177 -23.96 -7.81 -9.20
CA ASP A 177 -24.72 -7.44 -8.01
C ASP A 177 -23.95 -6.49 -7.11
N ALA A 178 -22.64 -6.70 -6.96
CA ALA A 178 -21.75 -5.88 -6.16
C ALA A 178 -21.33 -4.55 -6.84
N SER A 179 -21.41 -4.45 -8.17
CA SER A 179 -21.01 -3.25 -8.92
C SER A 179 -22.10 -2.18 -8.92
N TYR A 180 -21.72 -0.95 -8.58
CA TYR A 180 -22.61 0.23 -8.73
C TYR A 180 -22.88 0.56 -10.20
N LYS A 181 -21.89 0.37 -11.07
CA LYS A 181 -21.99 0.60 -12.53
C LYS A 181 -22.56 -0.59 -13.28
N LYS A 182 -22.88 -1.69 -12.58
CA LYS A 182 -23.36 -2.95 -13.16
C LYS A 182 -22.43 -3.46 -14.26
N ARG A 183 -21.12 -3.41 -13.98
CA ARG A 183 -20.05 -3.87 -14.87
C ARG A 183 -19.07 -4.75 -14.12
N PHE A 184 -18.49 -5.71 -14.84
CA PHE A 184 -17.48 -6.63 -14.34
C PHE A 184 -16.33 -6.75 -15.34
N ILE A 185 -15.24 -7.33 -14.91
CA ILE A 185 -14.11 -7.75 -15.73
C ILE A 185 -13.76 -9.21 -15.39
N VAL A 186 -13.26 -9.91 -16.40
CA VAL A 186 -12.74 -11.27 -16.29
C VAL A 186 -11.27 -11.24 -16.66
N GLU A 187 -10.41 -11.58 -15.73
CA GLU A 187 -8.97 -11.59 -15.92
C GLU A 187 -8.41 -12.98 -15.68
N ARG A 188 -7.26 -13.27 -16.29
CA ARG A 188 -6.50 -14.47 -15.95
C ARG A 188 -6.22 -14.48 -14.44
N TYR A 189 -6.47 -15.62 -13.77
CA TYR A 189 -6.07 -15.77 -12.37
C TYR A 189 -4.59 -16.08 -12.31
N MET A 190 -3.81 -15.11 -11.82
CA MET A 190 -2.35 -15.21 -11.75
C MET A 190 -1.94 -16.08 -10.56
N GLN A 191 -1.18 -17.14 -10.83
CA GLN A 191 -0.63 -18.08 -9.84
C GLN A 191 0.91 -18.08 -9.93
N CYS A 192 1.49 -16.92 -9.70
CA CYS A 192 2.92 -16.64 -9.85
C CYS A 192 3.39 -15.69 -8.74
N ASP A 193 4.60 -15.17 -8.84
CA ASP A 193 5.16 -14.30 -7.81
C ASP A 193 4.41 -12.97 -7.72
N ASP A 194 4.01 -12.57 -6.52
CA ASP A 194 3.42 -11.25 -6.23
C ASP A 194 4.56 -10.27 -5.95
N VAL A 195 4.54 -9.13 -6.60
CA VAL A 195 5.59 -8.12 -6.53
C VAL A 195 5.03 -6.72 -6.30
N GLY A 196 5.81 -5.89 -5.63
CA GLY A 196 5.53 -4.47 -5.53
C GLY A 196 6.73 -3.64 -5.97
N ILE A 197 6.46 -2.54 -6.68
CA ILE A 197 7.47 -1.59 -7.14
C ILE A 197 7.12 -0.22 -6.59
N TYR A 198 8.02 0.36 -5.82
CA TYR A 198 7.82 1.65 -5.19
C TYR A 198 8.73 2.70 -5.80
N TYR A 199 8.13 3.77 -6.30
CA TYR A 199 8.82 4.87 -6.96
C TYR A 199 8.74 6.13 -6.12
N SER A 200 9.81 6.91 -6.14
CA SER A 200 9.84 8.29 -5.65
C SER A 200 10.09 9.25 -6.80
N PHE A 201 9.35 10.35 -6.82
CA PHE A 201 9.48 11.40 -7.83
C PHE A 201 9.86 12.71 -7.17
N LYS A 202 10.90 13.36 -7.72
CA LYS A 202 11.36 14.68 -7.29
C LYS A 202 11.73 15.52 -8.49
N ASP A 203 11.02 16.64 -8.67
CA ASP A 203 11.28 17.62 -9.74
C ASP A 203 11.34 16.99 -11.15
N GLY A 204 10.45 16.01 -11.41
CA GLY A 204 10.38 15.27 -12.67
C GLY A 204 11.36 14.10 -12.79
N VAL A 205 12.25 13.91 -11.81
CA VAL A 205 13.16 12.76 -11.76
C VAL A 205 12.43 11.58 -11.09
N CYS A 206 12.39 10.45 -11.79
CA CYS A 206 11.89 9.18 -11.26
C CYS A 206 13.04 8.36 -10.69
N SER A 207 12.88 7.86 -9.46
CA SER A 207 13.74 6.85 -8.86
C SER A 207 12.94 5.61 -8.48
N VAL A 208 13.50 4.42 -8.69
CA VAL A 208 12.94 3.16 -8.19
C VAL A 208 13.46 2.95 -6.78
N SER A 209 12.66 3.26 -5.78
CA SER A 209 13.09 3.21 -4.37
C SER A 209 13.20 1.80 -3.83
N CYS A 210 12.31 0.90 -4.24
CA CYS A 210 12.44 -0.52 -3.96
C CYS A 210 11.57 -1.36 -4.92
N ILE A 211 11.99 -2.61 -5.11
CA ILE A 211 11.19 -3.70 -5.67
C ILE A 211 11.23 -4.81 -4.63
N TYR A 212 10.08 -5.41 -4.34
CA TYR A 212 9.98 -6.46 -3.33
C TYR A 212 9.10 -7.61 -3.79
N ASP A 213 9.43 -8.79 -3.28
CA ASP A 213 8.62 -9.99 -3.44
C ASP A 213 7.65 -10.06 -2.25
N ARG A 214 6.35 -10.24 -2.53
CA ARG A 214 5.30 -10.34 -1.52
C ARG A 214 4.88 -11.78 -1.33
N TYR A 215 4.75 -12.18 -0.08
CA TYR A 215 4.33 -13.51 0.35
C TYR A 215 3.00 -13.39 1.10
N THR A 216 2.02 -14.15 0.66
CA THR A 216 0.65 -14.07 1.20
C THR A 216 0.24 -15.41 1.81
N THR A 217 -0.85 -15.38 2.60
CA THR A 217 -1.52 -16.61 3.05
C THR A 217 -1.96 -17.44 1.86
N ASP A 218 -2.09 -18.75 2.07
CA ASP A 218 -2.68 -19.65 1.10
C ASP A 218 -4.12 -19.23 0.76
N GLU A 219 -4.55 -19.61 -0.44
CA GLU A 219 -5.90 -19.38 -0.88
C GLU A 219 -6.89 -20.17 -0.02
N GLN A 220 -7.86 -19.47 0.56
CA GLN A 220 -8.99 -20.08 1.26
C GLN A 220 -10.27 -19.60 0.61
N VAL A 221 -11.18 -20.54 0.31
CA VAL A 221 -12.48 -20.22 -0.28
C VAL A 221 -13.24 -19.21 0.58
N GLY A 222 -13.56 -18.06 -0.01
CA GLY A 222 -14.31 -17.00 0.67
C GLY A 222 -13.47 -15.97 1.44
N PHE A 223 -12.14 -16.12 1.49
CA PHE A 223 -11.24 -15.17 2.14
C PHE A 223 -10.24 -14.56 1.15
N SER A 224 -9.90 -13.29 1.34
CA SER A 224 -8.81 -12.66 0.60
C SER A 224 -7.46 -13.16 1.12
N LYS A 225 -6.47 -13.25 0.23
CA LYS A 225 -5.08 -13.48 0.65
C LYS A 225 -4.59 -12.28 1.43
N VAL A 226 -3.94 -12.51 2.57
CA VAL A 226 -3.36 -11.47 3.44
C VAL A 226 -1.84 -11.56 3.37
N ASN A 227 -1.15 -10.43 3.39
CA ASN A 227 0.30 -10.40 3.40
C ASN A 227 0.86 -11.05 4.66
N LEU A 228 1.82 -11.97 4.49
CA LEU A 228 2.66 -12.56 5.54
C LEU A 228 3.99 -11.84 5.66
N GLY A 229 4.44 -11.24 4.58
CA GLY A 229 5.69 -10.49 4.54
C GLY A 229 6.07 -10.05 3.14
N SER A 230 6.93 -9.05 3.09
CA SER A 230 7.55 -8.59 1.85
C SER A 230 9.06 -8.62 2.02
N VAL A 231 9.78 -9.10 1.02
CA VAL A 231 11.24 -9.29 1.06
C VAL A 231 11.92 -8.39 0.04
N TYR A 232 12.92 -7.67 0.48
CA TYR A 232 13.67 -6.66 -0.26
C TYR A 232 15.16 -7.01 -0.32
N PRO A 233 15.85 -6.68 -1.42
CA PRO A 233 15.30 -6.36 -2.72
C PRO A 233 14.68 -7.60 -3.37
N SER A 234 13.77 -7.40 -4.34
CA SER A 234 13.19 -8.50 -5.12
C SER A 234 14.26 -9.29 -5.87
N ARG A 235 14.05 -10.58 -6.03
CA ARG A 235 14.87 -11.44 -6.90
C ARG A 235 14.72 -11.11 -8.39
N HIS A 236 13.70 -10.31 -8.77
CA HIS A 236 13.34 -9.98 -10.15
C HIS A 236 13.85 -8.61 -10.62
N ILE A 237 14.73 -7.95 -9.87
CA ILE A 237 15.22 -6.59 -10.20
C ILE A 237 15.83 -6.51 -11.60
N GLU A 238 16.64 -7.51 -12.00
CA GLU A 238 17.33 -7.46 -13.30
C GLU A 238 16.35 -7.57 -14.46
N ASP A 239 15.30 -8.38 -14.31
CA ASP A 239 14.24 -8.50 -15.33
C ASP A 239 13.38 -7.22 -15.38
N TYR A 240 13.14 -6.57 -14.25
CA TYR A 240 12.46 -5.28 -14.22
C TYR A 240 13.21 -4.24 -15.06
N PHE A 241 14.52 -4.08 -14.86
CA PHE A 241 15.32 -3.12 -15.62
C PHE A 241 15.42 -3.49 -17.11
N ARG A 242 15.38 -4.77 -17.43
CA ARG A 242 15.45 -5.24 -18.81
C ARG A 242 14.13 -5.06 -19.57
N ASN A 243 13.00 -5.35 -18.92
CA ASN A 243 11.74 -5.58 -19.62
C ASN A 243 10.67 -4.52 -19.34
N MET A 244 10.76 -3.76 -18.23
CA MET A 244 9.68 -2.84 -17.84
C MET A 244 10.15 -1.39 -17.60
N HIS A 245 11.35 -1.19 -17.06
CA HIS A 245 11.80 0.12 -16.53
C HIS A 245 11.62 1.28 -17.50
N ASP A 246 12.16 1.17 -18.71
CA ASP A 246 12.15 2.27 -19.69
C ASP A 246 10.73 2.63 -20.12
N ASN A 247 9.86 1.62 -20.25
CA ASN A 247 8.44 1.81 -20.58
C ASN A 247 7.70 2.54 -19.46
N ALA A 248 7.94 2.14 -18.21
CA ALA A 248 7.34 2.77 -17.04
C ALA A 248 7.80 4.22 -16.87
N VAL A 249 9.10 4.50 -16.98
CA VAL A 249 9.66 5.86 -16.84
C VAL A 249 9.12 6.78 -17.96
N ARG A 250 9.04 6.28 -19.20
CA ARG A 250 8.42 7.03 -20.32
C ARG A 250 6.94 7.33 -20.03
N MET A 251 6.19 6.35 -19.53
CA MET A 251 4.79 6.54 -19.14
C MET A 251 4.65 7.63 -18.07
N PHE A 252 5.46 7.59 -17.02
CA PHE A 252 5.42 8.59 -15.94
C PHE A 252 5.78 10.00 -16.42
N GLY A 253 6.79 10.12 -17.29
CA GLY A 253 7.18 11.39 -17.92
C GLY A 253 6.05 11.98 -18.75
N ASP A 254 5.38 11.19 -19.59
CA ASP A 254 4.28 11.65 -20.44
C ASP A 254 2.99 11.94 -19.64
N ILE A 255 2.76 11.27 -18.51
CA ILE A 255 1.71 11.65 -17.56
C ILE A 255 2.05 12.99 -16.91
N GLY A 256 3.33 13.34 -16.80
CA GLY A 256 3.82 14.60 -16.23
C GLY A 256 4.01 14.56 -14.72
N ILE A 257 4.40 13.40 -14.17
CA ILE A 257 4.68 13.27 -12.73
C ILE A 257 5.93 14.08 -12.39
N GLN A 258 5.79 15.05 -11.51
CA GLN A 258 6.90 15.90 -11.04
C GLN A 258 7.36 15.50 -9.64
N ASN A 259 6.45 15.29 -8.73
CA ASN A 259 6.72 15.01 -7.31
C ASN A 259 5.74 13.94 -6.80
N GLY A 260 6.08 13.27 -5.71
CA GLY A 260 5.23 12.29 -5.09
C GLY A 260 5.87 10.91 -4.93
N VAL A 261 5.07 9.95 -4.57
CA VAL A 261 5.44 8.53 -4.47
C VAL A 261 4.35 7.67 -5.11
N LEU A 262 4.75 6.59 -5.74
CA LEU A 262 3.84 5.66 -6.43
C LEU A 262 4.21 4.22 -6.07
N LEU A 263 3.22 3.45 -5.64
CA LEU A 263 3.29 1.99 -5.60
C LEU A 263 2.62 1.43 -6.84
N LEU A 264 3.25 0.50 -7.51
CA LEU A 264 2.62 -0.43 -8.45
C LEU A 264 2.63 -1.83 -7.86
N SER A 265 1.45 -2.39 -7.61
CA SER A 265 1.30 -3.81 -7.28
C SER A 265 1.11 -4.61 -8.56
N GLY A 266 1.78 -5.77 -8.62
CA GLY A 266 1.77 -6.61 -9.81
C GLY A 266 2.17 -8.03 -9.53
N PHE A 267 2.20 -8.80 -10.60
CA PHE A 267 2.70 -10.16 -10.63
C PHE A 267 3.91 -10.27 -11.55
N TYR A 268 4.78 -11.22 -11.25
CA TYR A 268 5.91 -11.57 -12.11
C TYR A 268 5.77 -13.02 -12.57
N GLU A 269 5.89 -13.23 -13.86
CA GLU A 269 5.87 -14.55 -14.50
C GLU A 269 6.76 -14.57 -15.75
N ASP A 270 7.67 -15.51 -15.84
CA ASP A 270 8.52 -15.78 -17.02
C ASP A 270 9.26 -14.55 -17.60
N GLY A 271 9.74 -13.67 -16.73
CA GLY A 271 10.47 -12.45 -17.12
C GLY A 271 9.60 -11.21 -17.27
N GLU A 272 8.30 -11.33 -17.20
CA GLU A 272 7.35 -10.24 -17.44
C GLU A 272 6.62 -9.79 -16.15
N PHE A 273 6.30 -8.50 -16.09
CA PHE A 273 5.58 -7.89 -14.97
C PHE A 273 4.16 -7.50 -15.41
N TYR A 274 3.16 -7.92 -14.64
CA TYR A 274 1.74 -7.66 -14.90
C TYR A 274 1.17 -6.77 -13.81
N MET A 275 1.06 -5.46 -14.07
CA MET A 275 0.60 -4.49 -13.07
C MET A 275 -0.92 -4.46 -12.96
N TYR A 276 -1.46 -4.41 -11.72
CA TYR A 276 -2.90 -4.44 -11.51
C TYR A 276 -3.46 -3.35 -10.60
N ASP A 277 -2.64 -2.77 -9.73
CA ASP A 277 -3.11 -1.77 -8.76
C ASP A 277 -2.06 -0.70 -8.50
N PRO A 278 -2.34 0.57 -8.88
CA PRO A 278 -1.48 1.69 -8.57
C PRO A 278 -1.93 2.41 -7.30
N GLY A 279 -1.00 2.95 -6.51
CA GLY A 279 -1.28 3.81 -5.38
C GLY A 279 -0.39 5.05 -5.39
N PHE A 280 -0.91 6.21 -5.83
CA PHE A 280 -0.14 7.47 -5.89
C PHE A 280 -0.19 8.22 -4.56
N ARG A 281 0.36 7.60 -3.52
CA ARG A 281 0.42 8.10 -2.14
C ARG A 281 1.38 7.25 -1.30
N LEU A 282 1.63 7.66 -0.07
CA LEU A 282 2.37 6.81 0.89
C LEU A 282 1.68 5.45 1.07
N GLN A 283 2.48 4.40 1.14
CA GLN A 283 1.99 3.04 1.31
C GLN A 283 1.74 2.72 2.79
N GLY A 284 0.60 2.07 3.10
CA GLY A 284 0.25 1.65 4.45
C GLY A 284 1.15 0.54 5.03
N GLU A 285 1.77 -0.27 4.17
CA GLU A 285 2.78 -1.28 4.58
C GLU A 285 4.10 -0.65 5.05
N ALA A 286 4.26 0.66 4.89
CA ALA A 286 5.36 1.46 5.40
C ALA A 286 6.79 1.04 4.99
N PRO A 287 7.06 0.70 3.72
CA PRO A 287 8.42 0.34 3.25
C PRO A 287 9.41 1.48 3.46
N HIS A 288 8.93 2.71 3.59
CA HIS A 288 9.72 3.91 3.89
C HIS A 288 10.50 3.82 5.22
N LEU A 289 10.10 2.93 6.15
CA LEU A 289 10.89 2.68 7.37
C LEU A 289 12.21 1.99 7.04
N LEU A 290 12.19 0.97 6.17
CA LEU A 290 13.39 0.30 5.67
C LEU A 290 14.25 1.24 4.82
N MET A 291 13.61 1.99 3.91
CA MET A 291 14.30 2.95 3.05
C MET A 291 14.97 4.06 3.87
N LYS A 292 14.31 4.60 4.90
CA LYS A 292 14.89 5.58 5.82
C LYS A 292 16.15 5.01 6.50
N ALA A 293 16.09 3.78 6.99
CA ALA A 293 17.20 3.15 7.67
C ALA A 293 18.40 2.86 6.74
N ILE A 294 18.14 2.52 5.47
CA ILE A 294 19.19 2.16 4.49
C ILE A 294 19.69 3.38 3.72
N HIS A 295 18.78 4.22 3.23
CA HIS A 295 19.11 5.34 2.34
C HIS A 295 19.33 6.65 3.09
N GLY A 296 18.82 6.76 4.33
CA GLY A 296 18.99 7.95 5.17
C GLY A 296 17.99 9.08 4.89
N PHE A 297 16.99 8.88 4.00
CA PHE A 297 15.93 9.85 3.76
C PHE A 297 14.54 9.27 4.03
N ASP A 298 13.61 10.14 4.40
CA ASP A 298 12.23 9.74 4.71
C ASP A 298 11.26 10.39 3.73
N GLN A 299 10.60 9.57 2.92
CA GLN A 299 9.61 10.09 1.95
C GLN A 299 8.46 10.84 2.61
N ARG A 300 8.13 10.55 3.87
CA ARG A 300 7.11 11.30 4.63
C ARG A 300 7.57 12.73 4.88
N GLU A 301 8.82 12.92 5.30
CA GLU A 301 9.43 14.25 5.48
C GLU A 301 9.50 15.02 4.16
N MET A 302 9.87 14.34 3.06
CA MET A 302 9.88 14.93 1.71
C MET A 302 8.50 15.45 1.30
N LEU A 303 7.44 14.64 1.49
CA LEU A 303 6.08 15.03 1.13
C LEU A 303 5.50 16.11 2.04
N ILE A 304 5.82 16.09 3.36
CA ILE A 304 5.45 17.16 4.29
C ILE A 304 6.11 18.48 3.86
N ARG A 305 7.39 18.47 3.57
CA ARG A 305 8.14 19.63 3.07
C ARG A 305 7.52 20.18 1.79
N PHE A 306 7.26 19.29 0.83
CA PHE A 306 6.60 19.65 -0.43
C PHE A 306 5.24 20.31 -0.22
N ALA A 307 4.41 19.75 0.64
CA ALA A 307 3.07 20.29 0.92
C ALA A 307 3.10 21.74 1.48
N LEU A 308 4.18 22.11 2.17
CA LEU A 308 4.34 23.44 2.79
C LEU A 308 5.12 24.43 1.93
N THR A 309 5.95 23.97 1.00
CA THR A 309 6.92 24.83 0.27
C THR A 309 6.88 24.68 -1.23
N GLY A 310 6.26 23.62 -1.75
CA GLY A 310 6.36 23.24 -3.16
C GLY A 310 7.68 22.56 -3.56
N SER A 311 8.60 22.31 -2.60
CA SER A 311 9.88 21.64 -2.82
C SER A 311 10.08 20.50 -1.83
N GLN A 312 10.69 19.41 -2.28
CA GLN A 312 11.06 18.26 -1.42
C GLN A 312 12.42 18.44 -0.72
N GLY A 313 13.14 19.52 -1.00
CA GLY A 313 14.49 19.79 -0.52
C GLY A 313 15.52 19.83 -1.64
N ASP A 314 16.76 20.23 -1.31
CA ASP A 314 17.84 20.39 -2.28
C ASP A 314 18.76 19.14 -2.23
N PHE A 315 18.43 18.12 -3.01
CA PHE A 315 19.22 16.90 -3.20
C PHE A 315 18.82 16.20 -4.52
N ASP A 316 19.73 15.42 -5.10
CA ASP A 316 19.40 14.52 -6.21
C ASP A 316 18.95 13.17 -5.63
N ILE A 317 17.69 12.78 -5.93
CA ILE A 317 17.13 11.54 -5.41
C ILE A 317 17.88 10.30 -5.91
N ARG A 318 18.49 10.36 -7.11
CA ARG A 318 19.24 9.25 -7.70
C ARG A 318 20.56 8.95 -6.98
N GLU A 319 21.10 9.92 -6.24
CA GLU A 319 22.33 9.73 -5.47
C GLU A 319 22.10 9.05 -4.13
N ILE A 320 20.90 9.19 -3.58
CA ILE A 320 20.58 8.69 -2.23
C ILE A 320 19.70 7.43 -2.26
N ASP A 321 18.87 7.29 -3.28
CA ASP A 321 17.94 6.16 -3.41
C ASP A 321 18.63 4.98 -4.13
N ASP A 322 18.49 3.77 -3.61
CA ASP A 322 19.12 2.57 -4.16
C ASP A 322 18.21 1.36 -4.07
N VAL A 323 17.65 0.98 -5.20
CA VAL A 323 16.74 -0.17 -5.32
C VAL A 323 17.36 -1.49 -4.84
N ARG A 324 18.69 -1.61 -4.83
CA ARG A 324 19.43 -2.78 -4.34
C ARG A 324 19.77 -2.72 -2.84
N PHE A 325 19.19 -1.74 -2.11
CA PHE A 325 19.30 -1.61 -0.67
C PHE A 325 20.75 -1.57 -0.16
N ARG A 326 21.64 -1.00 -0.97
CA ARG A 326 23.11 -0.93 -0.67
C ARG A 326 23.71 -2.30 -0.32
N GLY A 327 23.21 -3.35 -0.97
CA GLY A 327 23.65 -4.72 -0.76
C GLY A 327 23.07 -5.42 0.48
N LYS A 328 22.21 -4.74 1.24
CA LYS A 328 21.49 -5.35 2.37
C LYS A 328 20.29 -6.17 1.88
N SER A 329 19.84 -7.07 2.74
CA SER A 329 18.55 -7.77 2.59
C SER A 329 17.60 -7.32 3.70
N ALA A 330 16.34 -7.11 3.36
CA ALA A 330 15.36 -6.62 4.33
C ALA A 330 14.02 -7.33 4.19
N ALA A 331 13.19 -7.26 5.21
CA ALA A 331 11.82 -7.76 5.16
C ALA A 331 10.87 -6.91 6.00
N THR A 332 9.61 -6.91 5.60
CA THR A 332 8.48 -6.65 6.51
C THR A 332 7.86 -7.99 6.85
N LEU A 333 7.94 -8.43 8.10
CA LEU A 333 7.39 -9.69 8.57
C LEU A 333 6.09 -9.43 9.35
N TRP A 334 5.01 -10.09 8.96
CA TRP A 334 3.68 -9.89 9.55
C TRP A 334 3.27 -11.08 10.39
N PHE A 335 2.84 -10.82 11.62
CA PHE A 335 2.25 -11.83 12.48
C PHE A 335 0.73 -11.72 12.44
N LEU A 336 0.08 -12.73 11.89
CA LEU A 336 -1.37 -12.81 11.73
C LEU A 336 -1.97 -13.70 12.81
N LEU A 337 -3.13 -13.31 13.33
CA LEU A 337 -3.81 -14.05 14.40
C LEU A 337 -5.06 -14.76 13.90
N LYS A 338 -5.31 -15.92 14.46
CA LYS A 338 -6.61 -16.60 14.43
C LYS A 338 -7.61 -15.84 15.30
N LYS A 339 -8.90 -16.12 15.12
CA LYS A 339 -9.99 -15.64 15.97
C LYS A 339 -9.73 -15.97 17.44
N GLY A 340 -10.03 -15.04 18.33
CA GLY A 340 -9.93 -15.21 19.76
C GLY A 340 -9.58 -13.94 20.51
N LYS A 341 -9.68 -13.98 21.84
CA LYS A 341 -9.24 -12.88 22.70
C LYS A 341 -7.82 -13.13 23.18
N ILE A 342 -6.95 -12.14 22.99
CA ILE A 342 -5.53 -12.21 23.32
C ILE A 342 -5.35 -12.16 24.84
N LYS A 343 -4.82 -13.24 25.42
CA LYS A 343 -4.47 -13.31 26.84
C LYS A 343 -3.02 -12.97 27.10
N GLU A 344 -2.12 -13.43 26.22
CA GLU A 344 -0.67 -13.28 26.39
C GLU A 344 0.01 -13.10 25.05
N ILE A 345 0.99 -12.21 25.02
CA ILE A 345 1.94 -12.01 23.90
C ILE A 345 3.33 -12.10 24.52
N SER A 346 4.21 -12.91 23.93
CA SER A 346 5.60 -13.03 24.35
C SER A 346 6.55 -13.17 23.16
N GLY A 347 7.83 -12.87 23.36
CA GLY A 347 8.89 -12.95 22.36
C GLY A 347 9.07 -11.69 21.51
N LEU A 348 8.10 -10.78 21.46
CA LEU A 348 8.23 -9.50 20.74
C LEU A 348 9.14 -8.50 21.45
N GLU A 349 9.34 -8.62 22.75
CA GLU A 349 10.24 -7.77 23.54
C GLU A 349 11.69 -7.85 23.09
N LYS A 350 12.09 -8.96 22.46
CA LYS A 350 13.44 -9.10 21.88
C LYS A 350 13.71 -8.09 20.78
N ALA A 351 12.69 -7.66 20.04
CA ALA A 351 12.80 -6.73 18.93
C ALA A 351 13.33 -5.35 19.36
N GLU A 352 13.13 -4.95 20.62
CA GLU A 352 13.59 -3.65 21.13
C GLU A 352 15.15 -3.55 21.20
N ASN A 353 15.82 -4.69 21.37
CA ASN A 353 17.27 -4.74 21.54
C ASN A 353 17.99 -5.47 20.38
N ASP A 354 17.28 -5.92 19.36
CA ASP A 354 17.86 -6.57 18.20
C ASP A 354 18.23 -5.53 17.14
N PRO A 355 19.53 -5.33 16.84
CA PRO A 355 19.98 -4.32 15.88
C PRO A 355 19.46 -4.59 14.44
N ARG A 356 18.98 -5.79 14.12
CA ARG A 356 18.38 -6.13 12.83
C ARG A 356 16.96 -5.57 12.69
N ILE A 357 16.29 -5.25 13.80
CA ILE A 357 14.91 -4.76 13.82
C ILE A 357 14.92 -3.23 13.86
N VAL A 358 14.51 -2.62 12.76
CA VAL A 358 14.44 -1.15 12.64
C VAL A 358 13.12 -0.57 13.16
N ALA A 359 12.05 -1.38 13.17
CA ALA A 359 10.77 -1.01 13.76
C ALA A 359 9.92 -2.25 14.09
N ASN A 360 9.14 -2.12 15.17
CA ASN A 360 8.05 -3.02 15.52
C ASN A 360 6.76 -2.19 15.54
N VAL A 361 5.87 -2.40 14.57
CA VAL A 361 4.60 -1.69 14.45
C VAL A 361 3.47 -2.58 14.94
N GLN A 362 3.29 -2.60 16.25
CA GLN A 362 2.26 -3.40 16.92
C GLN A 362 0.88 -2.75 16.77
N ARG A 363 -0.12 -3.54 16.42
CA ARG A 363 -1.51 -3.13 16.16
C ARG A 363 -2.50 -3.67 17.18
N LEU A 364 -2.26 -4.88 17.68
CA LEU A 364 -3.11 -5.54 18.67
C LEU A 364 -2.33 -5.78 19.96
N ASN A 365 -3.04 -5.73 21.07
CA ASN A 365 -2.48 -5.83 22.43
C ASN A 365 -3.18 -6.92 23.24
N VAL A 366 -2.60 -7.28 24.38
CA VAL A 366 -3.26 -8.15 25.37
C VAL A 366 -4.61 -7.53 25.75
N GLY A 367 -5.66 -8.34 25.69
CA GLY A 367 -7.05 -7.95 25.94
C GLY A 367 -7.87 -7.64 24.70
N ASP A 368 -7.22 -7.38 23.53
CA ASP A 368 -7.92 -7.20 22.27
C ASP A 368 -8.52 -8.54 21.78
N THR A 369 -9.57 -8.45 20.97
CA THR A 369 -10.24 -9.61 20.38
C THR A 369 -10.16 -9.55 18.86
N VAL A 370 -9.72 -10.65 18.24
CA VAL A 370 -9.81 -10.86 16.79
C VAL A 370 -11.17 -11.49 16.51
N GLU A 371 -12.03 -10.73 15.83
CA GLU A 371 -13.39 -11.14 15.48
C GLU A 371 -13.40 -12.00 14.21
N GLU A 372 -14.49 -12.75 13.98
CA GLU A 372 -14.65 -13.61 12.80
C GLU A 372 -14.55 -12.83 11.48
N ASP A 373 -15.16 -11.65 11.43
CA ASP A 373 -15.15 -10.78 10.24
C ASP A 373 -13.79 -10.09 9.99
N TRP A 374 -12.80 -10.29 10.88
CA TRP A 374 -11.42 -9.80 10.70
C TRP A 374 -10.56 -10.82 9.94
N ILE A 375 -10.96 -12.10 9.96
CA ILE A 375 -10.20 -13.16 9.30
C ILE A 375 -10.14 -12.92 7.78
N GLY A 376 -8.96 -13.06 7.19
CA GLY A 376 -8.72 -12.73 5.78
C GLY A 376 -8.59 -11.22 5.50
N THR A 377 -8.41 -10.39 6.53
CA THR A 377 -8.20 -8.95 6.40
C THR A 377 -6.97 -8.48 7.20
N GLU A 378 -6.48 -7.28 6.94
CA GLU A 378 -5.39 -6.67 7.72
C GLU A 378 -5.75 -6.40 9.21
N ARG A 379 -7.02 -6.52 9.59
CA ARG A 379 -7.46 -6.30 10.98
C ARG A 379 -6.97 -7.40 11.93
N GLN A 380 -6.64 -8.60 11.40
CA GLN A 380 -6.07 -9.73 12.16
C GLN A 380 -4.57 -9.62 12.41
N VAL A 381 -3.90 -8.56 11.92
CA VAL A 381 -2.44 -8.38 12.07
C VAL A 381 -2.12 -7.95 13.51
N LEU A 382 -1.34 -8.77 14.21
CA LEU A 382 -0.78 -8.44 15.53
C LEU A 382 0.25 -7.33 15.42
N THR A 383 1.26 -7.57 14.60
CA THR A 383 2.39 -6.66 14.41
C THR A 383 3.08 -6.85 13.07
N ARG A 384 3.86 -5.84 12.68
CA ARG A 384 4.78 -5.86 11.54
C ARG A 384 6.18 -5.57 12.05
N LEU A 385 7.10 -6.51 11.88
CA LEU A 385 8.54 -6.28 12.14
C LEU A 385 9.22 -5.85 10.84
N TYR A 386 10.03 -4.81 10.93
CA TYR A 386 10.86 -4.30 9.83
C TYR A 386 12.30 -4.70 10.09
N ILE A 387 12.82 -5.59 9.26
CA ILE A 387 14.07 -6.30 9.46
C ILE A 387 15.08 -5.86 8.40
N ILE A 388 16.34 -5.61 8.80
CA ILE A 388 17.47 -5.38 7.89
C ILE A 388 18.62 -6.27 8.32
N CYS A 389 19.18 -7.01 7.36
CA CYS A 389 20.30 -7.93 7.53
C CYS A 389 21.38 -7.70 6.47
N ASP A 390 22.60 -8.19 6.73
CA ASP A 390 23.73 -8.06 5.82
C ASP A 390 23.63 -9.03 4.61
N SER A 391 22.85 -10.08 4.74
CA SER A 391 22.67 -11.07 3.69
C SER A 391 21.26 -11.69 3.69
N ARG A 392 20.90 -12.32 2.57
CA ARG A 392 19.62 -13.06 2.45
C ARG A 392 19.56 -14.24 3.42
N GLU A 393 20.68 -14.92 3.65
CA GLU A 393 20.77 -16.04 4.59
C GLU A 393 20.54 -15.58 6.04
N GLU A 394 21.17 -14.49 6.44
CA GLU A 394 20.93 -13.89 7.75
C GLU A 394 19.47 -13.45 7.93
N LEU A 395 18.86 -12.90 6.87
CA LEU A 395 17.46 -12.52 6.88
C LEU A 395 16.54 -13.72 7.10
N LYS A 396 16.77 -14.84 6.39
CA LYS A 396 16.03 -16.09 6.59
C LYS A 396 16.12 -16.59 8.02
N ASN A 397 17.31 -16.60 8.58
CA ASN A 397 17.56 -17.02 9.96
C ASN A 397 16.86 -16.09 10.96
N CYS A 398 16.89 -14.78 10.73
CA CYS A 398 16.19 -13.81 11.55
C CYS A 398 14.67 -13.99 11.52
N ILE A 399 14.08 -14.16 10.34
CA ILE A 399 12.64 -14.42 10.18
C ILE A 399 12.25 -15.67 10.98
N LYS A 400 12.96 -16.77 10.76
CA LYS A 400 12.71 -18.04 11.46
C LYS A 400 12.84 -17.91 12.97
N GLU A 401 13.88 -17.19 13.44
CA GLU A 401 14.07 -16.92 14.87
C GLU A 401 12.83 -16.24 15.48
N TYR A 402 12.28 -15.20 14.82
CA TYR A 402 11.10 -14.51 15.33
C TYR A 402 9.84 -15.36 15.25
N GLU A 403 9.64 -16.12 14.17
CA GLU A 403 8.50 -17.04 14.03
C GLU A 403 8.52 -18.16 15.10
N ASP A 404 9.70 -18.67 15.44
CA ASP A 404 9.86 -19.68 16.50
C ASP A 404 9.70 -19.09 17.92
N THR A 405 10.03 -17.81 18.09
CA THR A 405 10.08 -17.16 19.42
C THR A 405 8.78 -16.48 19.80
N VAL A 406 8.11 -15.79 18.87
CA VAL A 406 6.87 -15.07 19.14
C VAL A 406 5.76 -16.07 19.43
N LYS A 407 5.05 -15.85 20.54
CA LYS A 407 3.90 -16.67 20.95
C LYS A 407 2.73 -15.78 21.33
N VAL A 408 1.54 -16.18 20.92
CA VAL A 408 0.30 -15.50 21.26
C VAL A 408 -0.71 -16.54 21.73
N VAL A 409 -1.19 -16.39 22.95
CA VAL A 409 -2.10 -17.35 23.59
C VAL A 409 -3.45 -16.68 23.85
N SER A 410 -4.53 -17.35 23.49
CA SER A 410 -5.91 -16.92 23.77
C SER A 410 -6.35 -17.20 25.20
N ASP A 411 -7.49 -16.64 25.60
CA ASP A 411 -8.08 -16.85 26.93
C ASP A 411 -8.37 -18.32 27.23
N ASP A 412 -8.67 -19.14 26.22
CA ASP A 412 -8.88 -20.60 26.33
C ASP A 412 -7.59 -21.42 26.25
N GLY A 413 -6.43 -20.75 26.09
CA GLY A 413 -5.11 -21.38 26.06
C GLY A 413 -4.66 -21.89 24.70
N ALA A 414 -5.39 -21.58 23.61
CA ALA A 414 -5.01 -21.97 22.26
C ALA A 414 -3.92 -21.05 21.69
N ASP A 415 -3.08 -21.59 20.79
CA ASP A 415 -2.15 -20.80 19.98
C ASP A 415 -2.92 -20.02 18.90
N MET A 416 -2.77 -18.70 18.94
CA MET A 416 -3.46 -17.78 18.03
C MET A 416 -2.68 -17.47 16.76
N LEU A 417 -1.39 -17.82 16.64
CA LEU A 417 -0.62 -17.50 15.44
C LEU A 417 -1.09 -18.31 14.23
N LEU A 418 -1.20 -17.65 13.08
CA LEU A 418 -1.25 -18.33 11.78
C LEU A 418 0.15 -18.77 11.37
N ASN A 419 0.22 -19.71 10.41
CA ASN A 419 1.49 -20.09 9.82
C ASN A 419 2.18 -18.86 9.24
N GLY A 420 3.46 -18.73 9.51
CA GLY A 420 4.27 -17.60 9.08
C GLY A 420 4.79 -17.72 7.64
N LEU A 421 5.76 -16.89 7.33
CA LEU A 421 6.41 -16.81 6.04
C LEU A 421 7.31 -18.04 5.81
N ASN A 422 7.05 -18.81 4.77
CA ASN A 422 7.94 -19.91 4.39
C ASN A 422 9.28 -19.38 3.89
N THR A 423 10.33 -19.51 4.72
CA THR A 423 11.68 -19.02 4.41
C THR A 423 12.39 -19.78 3.28
N ASP A 424 11.90 -20.96 2.87
CA ASP A 424 12.45 -21.69 1.73
C ASP A 424 12.10 -21.02 0.39
N LEU A 425 11.08 -20.14 0.38
CA LEU A 425 10.66 -19.37 -0.80
C LEU A 425 11.47 -18.08 -1.01
N ILE A 426 12.27 -17.65 -0.03
CA ILE A 426 13.01 -16.39 -0.01
C ILE A 426 14.36 -16.50 -0.73
#